data_f235536748a9952371f412041755a973
#
_entry.id   f235536748a9952371f412041755a973
#
_cell.length_a   1.000
_cell.length_b   1.000
_cell.length_c   1.000
_cell.angle_alpha   90.00
_cell.angle_beta   90.00
_cell.angle_gamma   90.00
#
_symmetry.space_group_name_H-M   'P 1'
#
loop_
_entity.id
_entity.type
_entity.pdbx_description
1 polymer ?
#
loop_
_entity_poly.entity_id
_entity_poly.type
_entity_poly.pdbx_seq_one_letter_code
_entity_poly.pdbx_strand_id
1 'polypeptide(L)'
;MSKKDASTMRGKISAQPRLHQRAGEIQAYGTVSHVMPLDLEEPVRLEMTEQLNQLLADTMTLRDLYKKSHWQVAGPTFYQLHLLFDKHYEEQAEIVDEIAERIQLLGGLSIAMAADVAETTRIERPPRGREEVPVQISRLLEAHKIIIQSCLDISEAADKVGDQGTNDLVVSDILRPNELQSWFIGQHLVEMPLVLGK
;
A
#
# COMPACT_ATOMS: atom_id res chain seq x y z
N MET A 1 13.24 -45.82 7.50
CA MET A 1 11.93 -45.38 6.97
C MET A 1 12.12 -44.08 6.22
N SER A 2 12.02 -44.14 4.90
CA SER A 2 12.28 -43.06 3.97
C SER A 2 11.24 -41.94 4.14
N LYS A 3 11.71 -40.69 4.32
CA LYS A 3 10.86 -39.49 4.14
C LYS A 3 10.50 -39.39 2.67
N LYS A 4 9.28 -39.71 2.32
CA LYS A 4 8.74 -39.45 0.99
C LYS A 4 8.73 -37.95 0.77
N ASP A 5 9.41 -37.52 -0.27
CA ASP A 5 9.34 -36.20 -0.85
C ASP A 5 7.87 -35.84 -1.15
N ALA A 6 7.32 -34.95 -0.35
CA ALA A 6 6.12 -34.21 -0.72
C ALA A 6 6.53 -33.10 -1.70
N SER A 7 6.88 -33.49 -2.93
CA SER A 7 6.93 -32.59 -4.05
C SER A 7 5.51 -32.11 -4.29
N THR A 8 5.14 -30.98 -3.66
CA THR A 8 3.92 -30.24 -3.98
C THR A 8 3.99 -29.89 -5.46
N MET A 9 3.17 -30.54 -6.27
CA MET A 9 2.88 -30.07 -7.63
C MET A 9 2.28 -28.67 -7.50
N ARG A 10 3.10 -27.64 -7.59
CA ARG A 10 2.62 -26.31 -7.93
C ARG A 10 2.09 -26.41 -9.36
N GLY A 11 0.78 -26.40 -9.50
CA GLY A 11 0.15 -26.34 -10.81
C GLY A 11 0.68 -25.12 -11.55
N LYS A 12 1.41 -25.34 -12.64
CA LYS A 12 1.86 -24.25 -13.49
C LYS A 12 0.65 -23.74 -14.26
N ILE A 13 0.29 -22.48 -14.04
CA ILE A 13 -0.68 -21.80 -14.91
C ILE A 13 -0.03 -21.68 -16.29
N SER A 14 -0.71 -22.18 -17.31
CA SER A 14 -0.25 -22.05 -18.70
C SER A 14 -0.43 -20.60 -19.15
N ALA A 15 0.63 -19.98 -19.67
CA ALA A 15 0.56 -18.70 -20.34
C ALA A 15 -0.03 -18.78 -21.77
N GLN A 16 -0.43 -19.97 -22.25
CA GLN A 16 -1.02 -20.14 -23.56
C GLN A 16 -2.49 -19.75 -23.54
N PRO A 17 -2.93 -18.82 -24.39
CA PRO A 17 -4.34 -18.44 -24.50
C PRO A 17 -5.20 -19.59 -24.99
N ARG A 18 -6.39 -19.75 -24.41
CA ARG A 18 -7.32 -20.88 -24.78
C ARG A 18 -7.96 -20.72 -26.13
N LEU A 19 -7.99 -19.53 -26.70
CA LEU A 19 -8.68 -19.20 -27.96
C LEU A 19 -7.71 -18.76 -29.05
N HIS A 20 -6.51 -19.30 -29.10
CA HIS A 20 -5.46 -18.94 -30.07
C HIS A 20 -5.11 -17.44 -30.13
N GLN A 21 -5.37 -16.71 -29.04
CA GLN A 21 -4.99 -15.31 -28.90
C GLN A 21 -3.47 -15.18 -28.75
N ARG A 22 -2.98 -13.98 -28.97
CA ARG A 22 -1.57 -13.68 -28.79
C ARG A 22 -1.17 -13.84 -27.31
N ALA A 23 -0.20 -14.72 -27.03
CA ALA A 23 0.42 -14.84 -25.71
C ALA A 23 1.59 -13.88 -25.65
N GLY A 24 1.48 -12.81 -24.89
CA GLY A 24 2.55 -11.84 -24.67
C GLY A 24 2.02 -10.52 -24.13
N GLU A 25 2.89 -9.77 -23.50
CA GLU A 25 2.58 -8.43 -23.04
C GLU A 25 2.37 -7.50 -24.23
N ILE A 26 1.33 -6.68 -24.15
CA ILE A 26 1.07 -5.62 -25.14
C ILE A 26 1.62 -4.27 -24.70
N GLN A 27 1.95 -4.14 -23.43
CA GLN A 27 2.67 -3.02 -22.82
C GLN A 27 3.63 -3.59 -21.78
N ALA A 28 4.89 -3.16 -21.80
CA ALA A 28 5.88 -3.57 -20.79
C ALA A 28 5.71 -2.76 -19.50
N TYR A 29 5.93 -3.40 -18.35
CA TYR A 29 6.02 -2.68 -17.08
C TYR A 29 7.12 -1.59 -17.14
N GLY A 30 6.88 -0.44 -16.48
CA GLY A 30 7.79 0.69 -16.54
C GLY A 30 7.70 1.52 -17.83
N THR A 31 6.62 1.39 -18.59
CA THR A 31 6.31 2.24 -19.74
C THR A 31 4.95 2.91 -19.58
N VAL A 32 4.71 3.99 -20.33
CA VAL A 32 3.41 4.67 -20.36
C VAL A 32 2.82 4.68 -21.76
N SER A 33 1.51 4.49 -21.85
CA SER A 33 0.77 4.50 -23.11
C SER A 33 0.54 5.93 -23.62
N HIS A 34 0.54 6.11 -24.95
CA HIS A 34 0.25 7.39 -25.60
C HIS A 34 -1.25 7.68 -25.78
N VAL A 35 -2.12 6.74 -25.42
CA VAL A 35 -3.55 6.80 -25.77
C VAL A 35 -4.35 7.78 -24.88
N MET A 36 -3.83 8.15 -23.71
CA MET A 36 -4.56 8.98 -22.76
C MET A 36 -4.49 10.47 -23.14
N PRO A 37 -5.65 11.16 -23.23
CA PRO A 37 -5.72 12.59 -23.58
C PRO A 37 -5.41 13.48 -22.36
N LEU A 38 -4.22 13.29 -21.77
CA LEU A 38 -3.73 14.09 -20.65
C LEU A 38 -2.77 15.16 -21.22
N ASP A 39 -2.89 16.36 -20.69
CA ASP A 39 -1.97 17.47 -20.99
C ASP A 39 -0.70 17.38 -20.11
N LEU A 40 -0.06 16.19 -20.16
CA LEU A 40 1.17 15.86 -19.44
C LEU A 40 2.13 15.14 -20.39
N GLU A 41 3.35 15.61 -20.44
CA GLU A 41 4.42 15.02 -21.24
C GLU A 41 4.74 13.59 -20.77
N GLU A 42 5.18 12.73 -21.70
CA GLU A 42 5.49 11.32 -21.42
C GLU A 42 6.50 11.14 -20.28
N PRO A 43 7.63 11.89 -20.20
CA PRO A 43 8.57 11.76 -19.08
C PRO A 43 7.95 12.05 -17.72
N VAL A 44 7.04 13.03 -17.63
CA VAL A 44 6.33 13.37 -16.40
C VAL A 44 5.42 12.22 -15.98
N ARG A 45 4.64 11.67 -16.92
CA ARG A 45 3.75 10.54 -16.65
C ARG A 45 4.51 9.30 -16.20
N LEU A 46 5.68 9.05 -16.82
CA LEU A 46 6.54 7.94 -16.44
C LEU A 46 7.07 8.10 -15.01
N GLU A 47 7.61 9.25 -14.67
CA GLU A 47 8.12 9.57 -13.33
C GLU A 47 7.02 9.44 -12.26
N MET A 48 5.85 10.03 -12.49
CA MET A 48 4.73 9.93 -11.55
C MET A 48 4.25 8.47 -11.39
N THR A 49 4.20 7.71 -12.48
CA THR A 49 3.86 6.28 -12.45
C THR A 49 4.83 5.47 -11.58
N GLU A 50 6.12 5.74 -11.68
CA GLU A 50 7.15 5.06 -10.87
C GLU A 50 6.99 5.39 -9.38
N GLN A 51 6.83 6.67 -9.04
CA GLN A 51 6.64 7.11 -7.65
C GLN A 51 5.33 6.56 -7.05
N LEU A 52 4.25 6.54 -7.82
CA LEU A 52 2.97 5.99 -7.38
C LEU A 52 3.03 4.46 -7.22
N ASN A 53 3.77 3.73 -8.03
CA ASN A 53 3.97 2.28 -7.84
C ASN A 53 4.75 1.97 -6.55
N GLN A 54 5.71 2.82 -6.17
CA GLN A 54 6.37 2.70 -4.87
C GLN A 54 5.38 2.96 -3.72
N LEU A 55 4.58 4.01 -3.81
CA LEU A 55 3.54 4.33 -2.83
C LEU A 55 2.49 3.21 -2.76
N LEU A 56 2.09 2.65 -3.89
CA LEU A 56 1.16 1.53 -3.98
C LEU A 56 1.67 0.30 -3.23
N ALA A 57 2.94 -0.08 -3.44
CA ALA A 57 3.57 -1.21 -2.75
C ALA A 57 3.56 -1.03 -1.23
N ASP A 58 3.90 0.16 -0.77
CA ASP A 58 3.93 0.48 0.67
C ASP A 58 2.51 0.51 1.25
N THR A 59 1.53 1.07 0.53
CA THR A 59 0.12 1.10 0.95
C THR A 59 -0.50 -0.30 1.01
N MET A 60 -0.23 -1.16 0.02
CA MET A 60 -0.65 -2.57 0.05
C MET A 60 -0.03 -3.31 1.24
N THR A 61 1.21 -3.03 1.57
CA THR A 61 1.89 -3.63 2.74
C THR A 61 1.29 -3.13 4.05
N LEU A 62 0.99 -1.84 4.19
CA LEU A 62 0.32 -1.28 5.36
C LEU A 62 -1.09 -1.86 5.52
N ARG A 63 -1.87 -1.95 4.43
CA ARG A 63 -3.19 -2.60 4.44
C ARG A 63 -3.11 -4.01 5.02
N ASP A 64 -2.19 -4.82 4.52
CA ASP A 64 -2.03 -6.22 4.96
C ASP A 64 -1.48 -6.30 6.40
N LEU A 65 -0.67 -5.33 6.83
CA LEU A 65 -0.20 -5.21 8.21
C LEU A 65 -1.36 -4.91 9.17
N TYR A 66 -2.31 -4.06 8.78
CA TYR A 66 -3.55 -3.85 9.54
C TYR A 66 -4.36 -5.13 9.68
N LYS A 67 -4.52 -5.91 8.59
CA LYS A 67 -5.27 -7.16 8.65
C LYS A 67 -4.56 -8.22 9.50
N LYS A 68 -3.24 -8.30 9.42
CA LYS A 68 -2.44 -9.14 10.32
C LYS A 68 -2.66 -8.74 11.78
N SER A 69 -2.60 -7.44 12.07
CA SER A 69 -2.77 -6.91 13.43
C SER A 69 -4.19 -7.15 13.96
N HIS A 70 -5.22 -6.95 13.13
CA HIS A 70 -6.61 -7.27 13.42
C HIS A 70 -6.80 -8.74 13.85
N TRP A 71 -6.17 -9.70 13.15
CA TRP A 71 -6.26 -11.12 13.53
C TRP A 71 -5.44 -11.48 14.77
N GLN A 72 -4.38 -10.74 15.07
CA GLN A 72 -3.41 -11.11 16.10
C GLN A 72 -3.50 -10.26 17.37
N VAL A 73 -4.23 -9.17 17.39
CA VAL A 73 -4.43 -8.36 18.59
C VAL A 73 -5.08 -9.20 19.70
N ALA A 74 -4.64 -8.97 20.95
CA ALA A 74 -5.14 -9.68 22.12
C ALA A 74 -4.94 -8.81 23.38
N GLY A 75 -5.66 -9.12 24.45
CA GLY A 75 -5.52 -8.45 25.74
C GLY A 75 -6.64 -7.47 26.06
N PRO A 76 -6.46 -6.58 27.05
CA PRO A 76 -7.52 -5.70 27.56
C PRO A 76 -8.13 -4.78 26.51
N THR A 77 -7.36 -4.38 25.49
CA THR A 77 -7.79 -3.49 24.42
C THR A 77 -8.21 -4.23 23.14
N PHE A 78 -8.44 -5.55 23.24
CA PHE A 78 -8.73 -6.41 22.09
C PHE A 78 -9.89 -5.87 21.24
N TYR A 79 -11.04 -5.65 21.84
CA TYR A 79 -12.28 -5.37 21.09
C TYR A 79 -12.16 -4.07 20.27
N GLN A 80 -11.75 -2.99 20.92
CA GLN A 80 -11.63 -1.69 20.26
C GLN A 80 -10.54 -1.67 19.18
N LEU A 81 -9.39 -2.30 19.42
CA LEU A 81 -8.30 -2.36 18.45
C LEU A 81 -8.63 -3.32 17.30
N HIS A 82 -9.29 -4.43 17.57
CA HIS A 82 -9.75 -5.37 16.54
C HIS A 82 -10.67 -4.67 15.53
N LEU A 83 -11.64 -3.88 16.01
CA LEU A 83 -12.54 -3.11 15.15
C LEU A 83 -11.82 -1.95 14.45
N LEU A 84 -10.94 -1.24 15.15
CA LEU A 84 -10.20 -0.12 14.58
C LEU A 84 -9.25 -0.57 13.46
N PHE A 85 -8.54 -1.67 13.66
CA PHE A 85 -7.64 -2.21 12.63
C PHE A 85 -8.39 -2.72 11.40
N ASP A 86 -9.60 -3.27 11.58
CA ASP A 86 -10.44 -3.69 10.46
C ASP A 86 -10.94 -2.49 9.65
N LYS A 87 -11.41 -1.44 10.34
CA LYS A 87 -11.79 -0.17 9.70
C LYS A 87 -10.64 0.43 8.89
N HIS A 88 -9.44 0.52 9.48
CA HIS A 88 -8.28 1.06 8.77
C HIS A 88 -7.83 0.17 7.61
N TYR A 89 -7.98 -1.16 7.71
CA TYR A 89 -7.75 -2.08 6.60
C TYR A 89 -8.67 -1.76 5.40
N GLU A 90 -9.96 -1.56 5.65
CA GLU A 90 -10.95 -1.23 4.61
C GLU A 90 -10.61 0.12 3.95
N GLU A 91 -10.31 1.15 4.74
CA GLU A 91 -9.90 2.46 4.24
C GLU A 91 -8.60 2.39 3.42
N GLN A 92 -7.61 1.61 3.86
CA GLN A 92 -6.37 1.40 3.09
C GLN A 92 -6.62 0.60 1.79
N ALA A 93 -7.64 -0.27 1.75
CA ALA A 93 -7.99 -0.99 0.54
C ALA A 93 -8.60 -0.05 -0.53
N GLU A 94 -9.38 0.95 -0.13
CA GLU A 94 -9.88 2.01 -1.02
C GLU A 94 -8.72 2.85 -1.57
N ILE A 95 -7.79 3.29 -0.71
CA ILE A 95 -6.59 4.04 -1.12
C ILE A 95 -5.72 3.26 -2.12
N VAL A 96 -5.56 1.95 -1.92
CA VAL A 96 -4.83 1.07 -2.85
C VAL A 96 -5.44 1.13 -4.25
N ASP A 97 -6.77 1.07 -4.35
CA ASP A 97 -7.48 1.12 -5.64
C ASP A 97 -7.31 2.48 -6.33
N GLU A 98 -7.48 3.56 -5.58
CA GLU A 98 -7.30 4.93 -6.09
C GLU A 98 -5.89 5.19 -6.64
N ILE A 99 -4.84 4.73 -5.93
CA ILE A 99 -3.45 4.83 -6.42
C ILE A 99 -3.28 4.02 -7.70
N ALA A 100 -3.76 2.78 -7.72
CA ALA A 100 -3.63 1.89 -8.86
C ALA A 100 -4.37 2.45 -10.09
N GLU A 101 -5.56 3.00 -9.92
CA GLU A 101 -6.32 3.65 -10.98
C GLU A 101 -5.63 4.94 -11.48
N ARG A 102 -5.03 5.74 -10.59
CA ARG A 102 -4.25 6.92 -11.03
C ARG A 102 -3.07 6.52 -11.90
N ILE A 103 -2.36 5.45 -11.58
CA ILE A 103 -1.28 4.91 -12.44
C ILE A 103 -1.82 4.57 -13.83
N GLN A 104 -2.99 3.90 -13.90
CA GLN A 104 -3.62 3.57 -15.19
C GLN A 104 -4.05 4.83 -15.96
N LEU A 105 -4.59 5.83 -15.27
CA LEU A 105 -4.94 7.11 -15.87
C LEU A 105 -3.73 7.83 -16.48
N LEU A 106 -2.56 7.72 -15.87
CA LEU A 106 -1.30 8.24 -16.44
C LEU A 106 -0.78 7.42 -17.63
N GLY A 107 -1.44 6.30 -17.95
CA GLY A 107 -1.05 5.37 -19.01
C GLY A 107 -0.02 4.33 -18.59
N GLY A 108 0.32 4.26 -17.31
CA GLY A 108 1.24 3.29 -16.73
C GLY A 108 0.59 1.94 -16.41
N LEU A 109 1.34 1.07 -15.76
CA LEU A 109 0.88 -0.21 -15.24
C LEU A 109 1.15 -0.27 -13.74
N SER A 110 0.09 -0.54 -12.97
CA SER A 110 0.18 -0.74 -11.52
C SER A 110 0.67 -2.15 -11.19
N ILE A 111 1.52 -2.28 -10.19
CA ILE A 111 1.83 -3.57 -9.58
C ILE A 111 0.60 -4.11 -8.84
N ALA A 112 0.46 -5.44 -8.78
CA ALA A 112 -0.69 -6.06 -8.11
C ALA A 112 -0.36 -7.37 -7.37
N MET A 113 0.66 -8.09 -7.80
CA MET A 113 0.95 -9.41 -7.25
C MET A 113 1.80 -9.32 -5.98
N ALA A 114 1.51 -10.20 -5.01
CA ALA A 114 2.20 -10.21 -3.72
C ALA A 114 3.73 -10.33 -3.83
N ALA A 115 4.25 -10.97 -4.88
CA ALA A 115 5.69 -11.07 -5.13
C ALA A 115 6.26 -9.68 -5.46
N ASP A 116 5.62 -8.95 -6.38
CA ASP A 116 6.06 -7.62 -6.82
C ASP A 116 5.99 -6.62 -5.65
N VAL A 117 4.91 -6.69 -4.86
CA VAL A 117 4.76 -5.88 -3.64
C VAL A 117 5.88 -6.15 -2.65
N ALA A 118 6.21 -7.43 -2.40
CA ALA A 118 7.25 -7.81 -1.46
C ALA A 118 8.66 -7.40 -1.90
N GLU A 119 8.90 -7.29 -3.20
CA GLU A 119 10.17 -6.85 -3.77
C GLU A 119 10.30 -5.31 -3.80
N THR A 120 9.16 -4.59 -3.83
CA THR A 120 9.12 -3.14 -4.02
C THR A 120 8.95 -2.38 -2.70
N THR A 121 8.16 -2.90 -1.76
CA THR A 121 7.83 -2.18 -0.52
C THR A 121 9.06 -1.87 0.33
N ARG A 122 9.07 -0.67 0.94
CA ARG A 122 10.07 -0.25 1.94
C ARG A 122 9.67 -0.60 3.38
N ILE A 123 8.43 -1.06 3.58
CA ILE A 123 7.94 -1.44 4.90
C ILE A 123 8.48 -2.82 5.25
N GLU A 124 9.25 -2.89 6.32
CA GLU A 124 9.87 -4.12 6.77
C GLU A 124 8.81 -5.16 7.19
N ARG A 125 9.00 -6.38 6.73
CA ARG A 125 8.13 -7.49 7.06
C ARG A 125 8.19 -7.83 8.56
N PRO A 126 7.05 -7.81 9.28
CA PRO A 126 7.01 -8.20 10.69
C PRO A 126 7.21 -9.71 10.87
N PRO A 127 7.55 -10.17 12.08
CA PRO A 127 7.53 -11.59 12.43
C PRO A 127 6.17 -12.23 12.13
N ARG A 128 6.18 -13.54 11.82
CA ARG A 128 4.93 -14.28 11.59
C ARG A 128 4.10 -14.47 12.86
N GLY A 129 4.78 -14.51 14.00
CA GLY A 129 4.16 -14.72 15.31
C GLY A 129 3.39 -13.49 15.79
N ARG A 130 2.69 -13.70 16.91
CA ARG A 130 1.98 -12.63 17.62
C ARG A 130 2.99 -11.78 18.39
N GLU A 131 2.86 -10.47 18.29
CA GLU A 131 3.61 -9.49 19.06
C GLU A 131 2.69 -8.82 20.09
N GLU A 132 3.26 -8.16 21.08
CA GLU A 132 2.52 -7.33 22.02
C GLU A 132 1.84 -6.14 21.32
N VAL A 133 0.72 -5.67 21.86
CA VAL A 133 -0.07 -4.60 21.27
C VAL A 133 0.74 -3.31 21.03
N PRO A 134 1.55 -2.80 21.97
CA PRO A 134 2.37 -1.62 21.73
C PRO A 134 3.34 -1.79 20.56
N VAL A 135 3.89 -3.00 20.37
CA VAL A 135 4.79 -3.30 19.25
C VAL A 135 4.03 -3.32 17.93
N GLN A 136 2.84 -3.92 17.88
CA GLN A 136 1.99 -3.91 16.69
C GLN A 136 1.64 -2.48 16.27
N ILE A 137 1.25 -1.63 17.23
CA ILE A 137 0.93 -0.21 16.98
C ILE A 137 2.18 0.53 16.49
N SER A 138 3.33 0.31 17.10
CA SER A 138 4.59 0.98 16.68
C SER A 138 4.96 0.63 15.24
N ARG A 139 4.76 -0.63 14.81
CA ARG A 139 4.98 -1.04 13.41
C ARG A 139 4.03 -0.34 12.44
N LEU A 140 2.76 -0.22 12.81
CA LEU A 140 1.77 0.52 12.01
C LEU A 140 2.15 1.99 11.90
N LEU A 141 2.59 2.64 12.98
CA LEU A 141 3.04 4.04 12.97
C LEU A 141 4.29 4.25 12.10
N GLU A 142 5.27 3.34 12.16
CA GLU A 142 6.44 3.41 11.27
C GLU A 142 6.06 3.22 9.79
N ALA A 143 5.12 2.33 9.50
CA ALA A 143 4.60 2.17 8.15
C ALA A 143 3.87 3.42 7.65
N HIS A 144 3.01 4.03 8.48
CA HIS A 144 2.38 5.31 8.16
C HIS A 144 3.39 6.42 7.90
N LYS A 145 4.46 6.49 8.70
CA LYS A 145 5.52 7.49 8.52
C LYS A 145 6.18 7.39 7.14
N ILE A 146 6.43 6.17 6.65
CA ILE A 146 6.98 5.95 5.30
C ILE A 146 6.00 6.48 4.24
N ILE A 147 4.71 6.17 4.36
CA ILE A 147 3.68 6.61 3.42
C ILE A 147 3.49 8.12 3.47
N ILE A 148 3.37 8.72 4.66
CA ILE A 148 3.23 10.16 4.84
C ILE A 148 4.40 10.92 4.18
N GLN A 149 5.65 10.46 4.42
CA GLN A 149 6.82 11.06 3.78
C GLN A 149 6.75 10.95 2.25
N SER A 150 6.36 9.78 1.72
CA SER A 150 6.19 9.60 0.28
C SER A 150 5.13 10.53 -0.31
N CYS A 151 4.02 10.71 0.41
CA CYS A 151 2.96 11.63 -0.02
C CYS A 151 3.47 13.07 -0.14
N LEU A 152 4.26 13.53 0.83
CA LEU A 152 4.86 14.87 0.79
C LEU A 152 5.82 15.02 -0.40
N ASP A 153 6.68 14.02 -0.61
CA ASP A 153 7.66 14.04 -1.72
C ASP A 153 6.95 14.01 -3.09
N ILE A 154 5.94 13.14 -3.26
CA ILE A 154 5.17 13.02 -4.50
C ILE A 154 4.35 14.28 -4.75
N SER A 155 3.70 14.84 -3.73
CA SER A 155 2.89 16.06 -3.90
C SER A 155 3.75 17.25 -4.35
N GLU A 156 4.96 17.41 -3.78
CA GLU A 156 5.91 18.44 -4.22
C GLU A 156 6.38 18.21 -5.65
N ALA A 157 6.68 16.94 -6.01
CA ALA A 157 7.10 16.61 -7.38
C ALA A 157 5.98 16.84 -8.39
N ALA A 158 4.74 16.41 -8.10
CA ALA A 158 3.58 16.58 -8.95
C ALA A 158 3.23 18.07 -9.18
N ASP A 159 3.29 18.89 -8.13
CA ASP A 159 3.05 20.34 -8.24
C ASP A 159 4.07 21.02 -9.17
N LYS A 160 5.35 20.69 -9.03
CA LYS A 160 6.43 21.23 -9.87
C LYS A 160 6.25 20.95 -11.36
N VAL A 161 5.68 19.83 -11.73
CA VAL A 161 5.49 19.42 -13.13
C VAL A 161 4.07 19.66 -13.64
N GLY A 162 3.20 20.23 -12.81
CA GLY A 162 1.82 20.58 -13.17
C GLY A 162 0.85 19.39 -13.17
N ASP A 163 1.20 18.25 -12.59
CA ASP A 163 0.30 17.12 -12.41
C ASP A 163 -0.62 17.31 -11.19
N GLN A 164 -1.58 18.22 -11.35
CA GLN A 164 -2.53 18.58 -10.30
C GLN A 164 -3.42 17.41 -9.87
N GLY A 165 -3.72 16.48 -10.77
CA GLY A 165 -4.52 15.32 -10.46
C GLY A 165 -3.80 14.33 -9.52
N THR A 166 -2.49 14.12 -9.69
CA THR A 166 -1.69 13.34 -8.74
C THR A 166 -1.49 14.10 -7.43
N ASN A 167 -1.23 15.40 -7.49
CA ASN A 167 -1.08 16.24 -6.30
C ASN A 167 -2.34 16.19 -5.41
N ASP A 168 -3.52 16.40 -5.99
CA ASP A 168 -4.80 16.41 -5.25
C ASP A 168 -5.10 15.05 -4.64
N LEU A 169 -5.01 13.97 -5.42
CA LEU A 169 -5.18 12.60 -4.92
C LEU A 169 -4.26 12.32 -3.70
N VAL A 170 -2.98 12.61 -3.86
CA VAL A 170 -1.99 12.27 -2.82
C VAL A 170 -2.22 13.07 -1.55
N VAL A 171 -2.56 14.36 -1.64
CA VAL A 171 -2.80 15.23 -0.48
C VAL A 171 -4.16 14.95 0.17
N SER A 172 -5.21 14.82 -0.63
CA SER A 172 -6.59 14.77 -0.13
C SER A 172 -6.98 13.37 0.33
N ASP A 173 -6.66 12.35 -0.49
CA ASP A 173 -7.22 11.02 -0.32
C ASP A 173 -6.23 10.01 0.26
N ILE A 174 -4.92 10.35 0.30
CA ILE A 174 -3.89 9.47 0.87
C ILE A 174 -3.26 10.05 2.13
N LEU A 175 -2.67 11.25 2.05
CA LEU A 175 -1.95 11.87 3.16
C LEU A 175 -2.85 12.08 4.38
N ARG A 176 -3.97 12.79 4.20
CA ARG A 176 -4.89 13.12 5.30
C ARG A 176 -5.48 11.90 6.02
N PRO A 177 -5.95 10.83 5.31
CA PRO A 177 -6.37 9.60 5.97
C PRO A 177 -5.23 8.91 6.75
N ASN A 178 -4.01 8.89 6.21
CA ASN A 178 -2.87 8.31 6.92
C ASN A 178 -2.49 9.09 8.18
N GLU A 179 -2.56 10.42 8.17
CA GLU A 179 -2.38 11.25 9.34
C GLU A 179 -3.48 10.98 10.39
N LEU A 180 -4.74 10.90 9.96
CA LEU A 180 -5.88 10.60 10.82
C LEU A 180 -5.75 9.21 11.49
N GLN A 181 -5.41 8.18 10.71
CA GLN A 181 -5.20 6.83 11.21
C GLN A 181 -4.03 6.77 12.19
N SER A 182 -2.92 7.48 11.90
CA SER A 182 -1.78 7.59 12.82
C SER A 182 -2.17 8.22 14.15
N TRP A 183 -3.00 9.27 14.12
CA TRP A 183 -3.51 9.87 15.35
C TRP A 183 -4.33 8.88 16.17
N PHE A 184 -5.29 8.17 15.55
CA PHE A 184 -6.13 7.21 16.26
C PHE A 184 -5.32 6.10 16.93
N ILE A 185 -4.42 5.45 16.19
CA ILE A 185 -3.63 4.35 16.76
C ILE A 185 -2.58 4.85 17.77
N GLY A 186 -2.01 6.04 17.55
CA GLY A 186 -1.04 6.65 18.46
C GLY A 186 -1.60 6.93 19.85
N GLN A 187 -2.91 7.23 19.98
CA GLN A 187 -3.56 7.45 21.27
C GLN A 187 -3.51 6.22 22.19
N HIS A 188 -3.37 5.03 21.63
CA HIS A 188 -3.24 3.79 22.41
C HIS A 188 -1.86 3.58 23.03
N LEU A 189 -0.87 4.42 22.71
CA LEU A 189 0.46 4.43 23.30
C LEU A 189 0.63 5.50 24.39
N VAL A 190 -0.38 6.32 24.64
CA VAL A 190 -0.33 7.38 25.66
C VAL A 190 -0.54 6.75 27.04
N GLU A 191 0.49 6.84 27.89
CA GLU A 191 0.46 6.27 29.24
C GLU A 191 -0.18 7.20 30.29
N MET A 192 -0.26 8.49 30.01
CA MET A 192 -0.77 9.50 30.92
C MET A 192 -1.85 10.35 30.26
N PRO A 193 -2.84 10.86 31.03
CA PRO A 193 -3.80 11.79 30.46
C PRO A 193 -3.11 13.05 29.93
N LEU A 194 -3.48 13.45 28.70
CA LEU A 194 -2.95 14.67 28.05
C LEU A 194 -3.41 15.95 28.75
N VAL A 195 -4.45 15.87 29.56
CA VAL A 195 -4.96 16.98 30.38
C VAL A 195 -4.86 16.58 31.83
N LEU A 196 -4.01 17.28 32.57
CA LEU A 196 -3.95 17.15 34.02
C LEU A 196 -5.11 17.98 34.60
N GLY A 197 -6.04 17.30 35.25
CA GLY A 197 -7.04 18.01 36.08
C GLY A 197 -6.37 18.82 37.19
N LYS A 198 -6.84 20.03 37.42
CA LYS A 198 -6.40 20.85 38.56
C LYS A 198 -7.06 20.37 39.83
#